data_a5517a718d4d06d395700d090b5f7d0c
#
_entry.id   a5517a718d4d06d395700d090b5f7d0c
#
_cell.length_a   1.000
_cell.length_b   1.000
_cell.length_c   1.000
_cell.angle_alpha   90.00
_cell.angle_beta   90.00
_cell.angle_gamma   90.00
#
_symmetry.space_group_name_H-M   'P 1'
#
loop_
_entity.id
_entity.type
_entity.pdbx_description
1 polymer ?
#
loop_
_entity_poly.entity_id
_entity_poly.type
_entity_poly.pdbx_seq_one_letter_code
_entity_poly.pdbx_strand_id
1 'polypeptide(L)'
;LALLKAVLRCYVELFRGTPMIVQAVFIYYGAMQVFGLKMGMWQAAFFIVSINTGAYMAETVRGGIVSIDPGQTEGAKAIGMTHVQTMLHVILPQAFRNILPQIGNNFIINVKDTSVMFIIGFPDFFSAHPAIAHPLTYARLGYNNLSRLAHDAGLI
;
A
#
# COMPACT_ATOMS: atom_id res chain seq x y z
N LEU A 1 -8.66 24.20 -11.72
CA LEU A 1 -7.73 23.91 -10.61
C LEU A 1 -8.44 23.43 -9.34
N ALA A 2 -9.59 24.01 -8.97
CA ALA A 2 -10.36 23.60 -7.77
C ALA A 2 -10.89 22.16 -7.89
N LEU A 3 -11.47 21.79 -9.02
CA LEU A 3 -11.99 20.45 -9.27
C LEU A 3 -10.87 19.39 -9.21
N LEU A 4 -9.71 19.64 -9.84
CA LEU A 4 -8.57 18.74 -9.79
C LEU A 4 -8.07 18.53 -8.36
N LYS A 5 -7.97 19.60 -7.57
CA LYS A 5 -7.61 19.52 -6.13
C LYS A 5 -8.60 18.68 -5.34
N ALA A 6 -9.90 18.84 -5.61
CA ALA A 6 -10.96 18.08 -4.93
C ALA A 6 -10.86 16.58 -5.28
N VAL A 7 -10.67 16.24 -6.55
CA VAL A 7 -10.50 14.84 -7.01
C VAL A 7 -9.26 14.19 -6.40
N LEU A 8 -8.12 14.88 -6.42
CA LEU A 8 -6.88 14.37 -5.82
C LEU A 8 -7.01 14.18 -4.29
N ARG A 9 -7.68 15.09 -3.60
CA ARG A 9 -7.94 14.96 -2.17
C ARG A 9 -8.84 13.76 -1.89
N CYS A 10 -9.93 13.63 -2.62
CA CYS A 10 -10.85 12.48 -2.51
C CYS A 10 -10.11 11.16 -2.75
N TYR A 11 -9.24 11.09 -3.76
CA TYR A 11 -8.40 9.93 -4.02
C TYR A 11 -7.51 9.58 -2.82
N VAL A 12 -6.76 10.57 -2.29
CA VAL A 12 -5.85 10.34 -1.16
C VAL A 12 -6.61 9.92 0.09
N GLU A 13 -7.72 10.59 0.41
CA GLU A 13 -8.55 10.29 1.59
C GLU A 13 -9.19 8.90 1.48
N LEU A 14 -9.70 8.52 0.30
CA LEU A 14 -10.33 7.22 0.07
C LEU A 14 -9.33 6.07 0.27
N PHE A 15 -8.16 6.14 -0.40
CA PHE A 15 -7.19 5.06 -0.38
C PHE A 15 -6.41 4.96 0.94
N ARG A 16 -6.29 6.05 1.69
CA ARG A 16 -5.71 6.02 3.04
C ARG A 16 -6.71 5.68 4.13
N GLY A 17 -7.99 5.97 3.91
CA GLY A 17 -9.06 5.71 4.86
C GLY A 17 -9.64 4.30 4.80
N THR A 18 -9.30 3.50 3.78
CA THR A 18 -9.80 2.14 3.62
C THR A 18 -8.69 1.10 3.76
N PRO A 19 -8.94 -0.04 4.42
CA PRO A 19 -7.97 -1.13 4.51
C PRO A 19 -7.62 -1.69 3.12
N MET A 20 -6.34 -2.01 2.89
CA MET A 20 -5.87 -2.52 1.60
C MET A 20 -6.57 -3.83 1.18
N ILE A 21 -6.93 -4.68 2.16
CA ILE A 21 -7.69 -5.91 1.90
C ILE A 21 -9.05 -5.62 1.25
N VAL A 22 -9.75 -4.59 1.72
CA VAL A 22 -11.05 -4.18 1.17
C VAL A 22 -10.87 -3.65 -0.25
N GLN A 23 -9.84 -2.85 -0.47
CA GLN A 23 -9.49 -2.34 -1.80
C GLN A 23 -9.18 -3.50 -2.76
N ALA A 24 -8.40 -4.50 -2.32
CA ALA A 24 -8.04 -5.65 -3.12
C ALA A 24 -9.27 -6.45 -3.55
N VAL A 25 -10.15 -6.76 -2.62
CA VAL A 25 -11.40 -7.48 -2.89
C VAL A 25 -12.31 -6.68 -3.84
N PHE A 26 -12.49 -5.40 -3.55
CA PHE A 26 -13.38 -4.55 -4.35
C PHE A 26 -12.86 -4.32 -5.77
N ILE A 27 -11.55 -4.06 -5.92
CA ILE A 27 -10.96 -3.82 -7.25
C ILE A 27 -10.91 -5.12 -8.06
N TYR A 28 -10.42 -6.21 -7.46
CA TYR A 28 -10.26 -7.47 -8.20
C TYR A 28 -11.58 -8.14 -8.54
N TYR A 29 -12.42 -8.39 -7.55
CA TYR A 29 -13.70 -9.06 -7.74
C TYR A 29 -14.79 -8.11 -8.26
N GLY A 30 -14.80 -6.86 -7.79
CA GLY A 30 -15.76 -5.85 -8.24
C GLY A 30 -15.56 -5.47 -9.70
N ALA A 31 -14.32 -5.29 -10.17
CA ALA A 31 -14.05 -5.02 -11.58
C ALA A 31 -14.51 -6.16 -12.49
N MET A 32 -14.37 -7.41 -12.05
CA MET A 32 -14.84 -8.58 -12.79
C MET A 32 -16.38 -8.62 -12.86
N GLN A 33 -17.07 -8.37 -11.74
CA GLN A 33 -18.53 -8.48 -11.67
C GLN A 33 -19.26 -7.31 -12.35
N VAL A 34 -18.77 -6.08 -12.18
CA VAL A 34 -19.46 -4.87 -12.65
C VAL A 34 -19.09 -4.54 -14.09
N PHE A 35 -17.83 -4.67 -14.45
CA PHE A 35 -17.31 -4.27 -15.76
C PHE A 35 -16.94 -5.44 -16.68
N GLY A 36 -17.05 -6.67 -16.21
CA GLY A 36 -16.64 -7.87 -16.97
C GLY A 36 -15.13 -7.92 -17.25
N LEU A 37 -14.32 -7.09 -16.56
CA LEU A 37 -12.88 -6.97 -16.76
C LEU A 37 -12.17 -8.14 -16.05
N LYS A 38 -11.68 -9.09 -16.83
CA LYS A 38 -10.84 -10.17 -16.32
C LYS A 38 -9.40 -9.68 -16.21
N MET A 39 -9.00 -9.22 -15.04
CA MET A 39 -7.61 -8.86 -14.76
C MET A 39 -6.84 -10.11 -14.30
N GLY A 40 -5.63 -10.29 -14.83
CA GLY A 40 -4.70 -11.27 -14.28
C GLY A 40 -4.31 -10.89 -12.82
N MET A 41 -4.08 -11.90 -12.00
CA MET A 41 -3.72 -11.74 -10.59
C MET A 41 -2.52 -10.77 -10.38
N TRP A 42 -1.47 -10.91 -11.19
CA TRP A 42 -0.30 -10.02 -11.17
C TRP A 42 -0.66 -8.58 -11.52
N GLN A 43 -1.49 -8.38 -12.54
CA GLN A 43 -1.92 -7.05 -12.97
C GLN A 43 -2.73 -6.37 -11.86
N ALA A 44 -3.66 -7.10 -11.24
CA ALA A 44 -4.44 -6.59 -10.13
C ALA A 44 -3.58 -6.23 -8.92
N ALA A 45 -2.64 -7.10 -8.52
CA ALA A 45 -1.76 -6.85 -7.40
C ALA A 45 -0.90 -5.59 -7.63
N PHE A 46 -0.24 -5.46 -8.79
CA PHE A 46 0.54 -4.27 -9.11
C PHE A 46 -0.31 -3.01 -9.13
N PHE A 47 -1.49 -3.07 -9.69
CA PHE A 47 -2.40 -1.92 -9.77
C PHE A 47 -2.84 -1.47 -8.37
N ILE A 48 -3.27 -2.39 -7.52
CA ILE A 48 -3.74 -2.10 -6.16
C ILE A 48 -2.62 -1.51 -5.31
N VAL A 49 -1.44 -2.16 -5.31
CA VAL A 49 -0.28 -1.69 -4.55
C VAL A 49 0.17 -0.31 -5.03
N SER A 50 0.21 -0.08 -6.35
CA SER A 50 0.65 1.20 -6.92
C SER A 50 -0.29 2.34 -6.55
N ILE A 51 -1.59 2.14 -6.66
CA ILE A 51 -2.60 3.15 -6.30
C ILE A 51 -2.54 3.47 -4.80
N ASN A 52 -2.45 2.45 -3.96
CA ASN A 52 -2.37 2.62 -2.52
C ASN A 52 -1.08 3.37 -2.13
N THR A 53 0.08 2.88 -2.59
CA THR A 53 1.38 3.52 -2.34
C THR A 53 1.40 4.97 -2.83
N GLY A 54 0.82 5.24 -3.99
CA GLY A 54 0.71 6.60 -4.55
C GLY A 54 -0.04 7.56 -3.61
N ALA A 55 -1.13 7.11 -3.00
CA ALA A 55 -1.89 7.92 -2.04
C ALA A 55 -1.08 8.22 -0.77
N TYR A 56 -0.39 7.22 -0.21
CA TYR A 56 0.47 7.40 0.96
C TYR A 56 1.66 8.31 0.65
N MET A 57 2.32 8.14 -0.51
CA MET A 57 3.45 8.98 -0.93
C MET A 57 3.03 10.44 -1.18
N ALA A 58 1.87 10.67 -1.80
CA ALA A 58 1.36 12.03 -2.00
C ALA A 58 1.21 12.78 -0.67
N GLU A 59 0.67 12.11 0.35
CA GLU A 59 0.51 12.70 1.67
C GLU A 59 1.85 12.84 2.42
N THR A 60 2.76 11.90 2.29
CA THR A 60 4.11 11.98 2.87
C THR A 60 4.86 13.19 2.34
N VAL A 61 4.81 13.42 1.02
CA VAL A 61 5.44 14.59 0.39
C VAL A 61 4.77 15.88 0.84
N ARG A 62 3.44 15.91 0.84
CA ARG A 62 2.67 17.08 1.32
C ARG A 62 3.02 17.40 2.78
N GLY A 63 3.01 16.40 3.65
CA GLY A 63 3.35 16.53 5.07
C GLY A 63 4.77 17.01 5.28
N GLY A 64 5.73 16.46 4.55
CA GLY A 64 7.14 16.87 4.62
C GLY A 64 7.36 18.34 4.23
N ILE A 65 6.64 18.83 3.22
CA ILE A 65 6.71 20.25 2.83
C ILE A 65 6.05 21.15 3.89
N VAL A 66 4.88 20.75 4.39
CA VAL A 66 4.13 21.54 5.39
C VAL A 66 4.84 21.55 6.75
N SER A 67 5.66 20.55 7.06
CA SER A 67 6.41 20.48 8.32
C SER A 67 7.57 21.49 8.41
N ILE A 68 7.92 22.15 7.31
CA ILE A 68 8.96 23.19 7.33
C ILE A 68 8.42 24.45 7.97
N ASP A 69 9.22 25.01 8.88
CA ASP A 69 8.86 26.25 9.59
C ASP A 69 8.55 27.39 8.59
N PRO A 70 7.37 28.04 8.72
CA PRO A 70 7.01 29.19 7.89
C PRO A 70 8.05 30.30 7.86
N GLY A 71 8.81 30.49 8.96
CA GLY A 71 9.90 31.45 9.05
C GLY A 71 11.00 31.23 8.00
N GLN A 72 11.19 29.99 7.52
CA GLN A 72 12.13 29.71 6.42
C GLN A 72 11.65 30.36 5.12
N THR A 73 10.34 30.34 4.87
CA THR A 73 9.75 30.99 3.69
C THR A 73 9.80 32.52 3.82
N GLU A 74 9.54 33.04 5.01
CA GLU A 74 9.55 34.47 5.29
C GLU A 74 10.99 35.03 5.19
N GLY A 75 11.95 34.35 5.78
CA GLY A 75 13.36 34.73 5.71
C GLY A 75 13.89 34.74 4.27
N ALA A 76 13.57 33.71 3.47
CA ALA A 76 13.95 33.65 2.07
C ALA A 76 13.35 34.82 1.26
N LYS A 77 12.09 35.15 1.52
CA LYS A 77 11.44 36.32 0.87
C LYS A 77 12.06 37.65 1.30
N ALA A 78 12.45 37.79 2.57
CA ALA A 78 13.09 39.00 3.10
C ALA A 78 14.40 39.34 2.39
N ILE A 79 15.13 38.33 1.92
CA ILE A 79 16.37 38.53 1.11
C ILE A 79 16.09 38.58 -0.41
N GLY A 80 14.81 38.70 -0.82
CA GLY A 80 14.43 38.89 -2.21
C GLY A 80 14.29 37.64 -3.06
N MET A 81 14.23 36.43 -2.46
CA MET A 81 14.02 35.20 -3.21
C MET A 81 12.59 35.12 -3.76
N THR A 82 12.45 34.72 -5.01
CA THR A 82 11.16 34.39 -5.61
C THR A 82 10.59 33.13 -4.99
N HIS A 83 9.27 32.92 -5.14
CA HIS A 83 8.62 31.70 -4.61
C HIS A 83 9.27 30.40 -5.13
N VAL A 84 9.64 30.34 -6.39
CA VAL A 84 10.31 29.18 -7.00
C VAL A 84 11.70 28.96 -6.40
N GLN A 85 12.47 30.04 -6.26
CA GLN A 85 13.80 29.94 -5.63
C GLN A 85 13.72 29.51 -4.18
N THR A 86 12.79 30.06 -3.41
CA THR A 86 12.51 29.65 -2.03
C THR A 86 12.17 28.16 -1.95
N MET A 87 11.27 27.71 -2.83
CA MET A 87 10.86 26.30 -2.85
C MET A 87 12.03 25.37 -3.18
N LEU A 88 12.79 25.65 -4.23
CA LEU A 88 13.85 24.77 -4.70
C LEU A 88 15.11 24.76 -3.80
N HIS A 89 15.49 25.91 -3.26
CA HIS A 89 16.77 26.04 -2.54
C HIS A 89 16.62 25.98 -1.02
N VAL A 90 15.45 26.31 -0.47
CA VAL A 90 15.24 26.37 0.98
C VAL A 90 14.29 25.26 1.45
N ILE A 91 13.10 25.16 0.88
CA ILE A 91 12.05 24.28 1.39
C ILE A 91 12.28 22.83 0.98
N LEU A 92 12.46 22.54 -0.32
CA LEU A 92 12.59 21.16 -0.81
C LEU A 92 13.79 20.40 -0.21
N PRO A 93 15.00 20.97 -0.07
CA PRO A 93 16.11 20.24 0.54
C PRO A 93 15.84 19.85 2.00
N GLN A 94 15.17 20.71 2.76
CA GLN A 94 14.79 20.45 4.14
C GLN A 94 13.64 19.43 4.20
N ALA A 95 12.59 19.62 3.38
CA ALA A 95 11.47 18.70 3.28
C ALA A 95 11.92 17.29 2.90
N PHE A 96 12.87 17.15 1.98
CA PHE A 96 13.41 15.86 1.57
C PHE A 96 14.04 15.08 2.74
N ARG A 97 14.77 15.76 3.61
CA ARG A 97 15.34 15.14 4.83
C ARG A 97 14.26 14.62 5.77
N ASN A 98 13.15 15.35 5.89
CA ASN A 98 12.01 14.95 6.72
C ASN A 98 11.20 13.81 6.09
N ILE A 99 11.16 13.74 4.76
CA ILE A 99 10.41 12.74 3.99
C ILE A 99 11.14 11.39 3.97
N LEU A 100 12.48 11.37 3.91
CA LEU A 100 13.28 10.15 3.78
C LEU A 100 12.94 9.06 4.82
N PRO A 101 12.88 9.35 6.14
CA PRO A 101 12.50 8.35 7.12
C PRO A 101 11.09 7.79 6.90
N GLN A 102 10.16 8.64 6.47
CA GLN A 102 8.77 8.24 6.17
C GLN A 102 8.67 7.35 4.94
N ILE A 103 9.49 7.60 3.90
CA ILE A 103 9.59 6.71 2.73
C ILE A 103 10.04 5.31 3.18
N GLY A 104 11.06 5.21 4.03
CA GLY A 104 11.50 3.94 4.59
C GLY A 104 10.40 3.21 5.35
N ASN A 105 9.67 3.93 6.20
CA ASN A 105 8.54 3.36 6.94
C ASN A 105 7.40 2.90 6.00
N ASN A 106 7.06 3.70 4.99
CA ASN A 106 6.06 3.31 3.98
C ASN A 106 6.48 2.06 3.21
N PHE A 107 7.77 1.91 2.92
CA PHE A 107 8.28 0.69 2.27
C PHE A 107 8.05 -0.55 3.15
N ILE A 108 8.34 -0.47 4.45
CA ILE A 108 8.10 -1.56 5.41
C ILE A 108 6.60 -1.89 5.49
N ILE A 109 5.73 -0.88 5.51
CA ILE A 109 4.28 -1.06 5.51
C ILE A 109 3.85 -1.77 4.23
N ASN A 110 4.31 -1.33 3.06
CA ASN A 110 3.98 -1.96 1.79
C ASN A 110 4.40 -3.42 1.73
N VAL A 111 5.58 -3.79 2.26
CA VAL A 111 6.01 -5.19 2.35
C VAL A 111 5.05 -6.02 3.20
N LYS A 112 4.56 -5.48 4.31
CA LYS A 112 3.53 -6.16 5.13
C LYS A 112 2.19 -6.25 4.41
N ASP A 113 1.79 -5.17 3.75
CA ASP A 113 0.50 -5.09 3.07
C ASP A 113 0.43 -5.97 1.82
N THR A 114 1.56 -6.29 1.17
CA THR A 114 1.58 -7.27 0.08
C THR A 114 1.16 -8.66 0.54
N SER A 115 1.35 -9.01 1.82
CA SER A 115 0.87 -10.27 2.38
C SER A 115 -0.65 -10.41 2.33
N VAL A 116 -1.38 -9.28 2.32
CA VAL A 116 -2.84 -9.26 2.19
C VAL A 116 -3.30 -9.67 0.79
N MET A 117 -2.42 -9.58 -0.22
CA MET A 117 -2.73 -9.96 -1.59
C MET A 117 -3.00 -11.47 -1.77
N PHE A 118 -2.68 -12.30 -0.76
CA PHE A 118 -3.03 -13.74 -0.81
C PHE A 118 -4.54 -13.96 -0.99
N ILE A 119 -5.38 -13.00 -0.57
CA ILE A 119 -6.85 -13.10 -0.70
C ILE A 119 -7.32 -13.13 -2.15
N ILE A 120 -6.55 -12.55 -3.06
CA ILE A 120 -6.78 -12.62 -4.51
C ILE A 120 -5.99 -13.75 -5.17
N GLY A 121 -5.37 -14.64 -4.36
CA GLY A 121 -4.56 -15.78 -4.81
C GLY A 121 -3.11 -15.43 -5.15
N PHE A 122 -2.65 -14.22 -4.81
CA PHE A 122 -1.26 -13.82 -5.07
C PHE A 122 -0.31 -14.55 -4.12
N PRO A 123 0.72 -15.27 -4.63
CA PRO A 123 1.70 -15.94 -3.79
C PRO A 123 2.56 -14.91 -3.06
N ASP A 124 2.44 -14.87 -1.75
CA ASP A 124 3.22 -14.02 -0.87
C ASP A 124 4.56 -14.66 -0.54
N PHE A 125 5.56 -13.81 -0.21
CA PHE A 125 6.87 -14.25 0.25
C PHE A 125 6.78 -15.21 1.43
N PHE A 126 5.84 -14.97 2.36
CA PHE A 126 5.63 -15.84 3.52
C PHE A 126 4.94 -17.14 3.18
N SER A 127 4.02 -17.16 2.22
CA SER A 127 3.33 -18.37 1.77
C SER A 127 4.15 -19.22 0.80
N ALA A 128 5.10 -18.61 0.11
CA ALA A 128 5.99 -19.30 -0.83
C ALA A 128 7.12 -20.09 -0.13
N HIS A 129 7.41 -19.80 1.14
CA HIS A 129 8.50 -20.47 1.86
C HIS A 129 7.99 -21.71 2.60
N PRO A 130 8.45 -22.94 2.26
CA PRO A 130 7.94 -24.19 2.84
C PRO A 130 8.13 -24.29 4.35
N ALA A 131 9.12 -23.59 4.95
CA ALA A 131 9.33 -23.56 6.39
C ALA A 131 8.39 -22.58 7.14
N ILE A 132 7.73 -21.68 6.43
CA ILE A 132 6.75 -20.73 6.95
C ILE A 132 5.35 -21.10 6.46
N ALA A 133 5.26 -22.19 5.66
CA ALA A 133 4.01 -22.73 5.19
C ALA A 133 3.09 -22.97 6.39
N HIS A 134 2.11 -22.17 6.39
CA HIS A 134 1.02 -21.92 7.31
C HIS A 134 0.67 -23.11 8.22
N PRO A 135 0.41 -22.86 9.52
CA PRO A 135 -0.18 -23.88 10.41
C PRO A 135 -1.44 -24.54 9.83
N LEU A 136 -2.18 -23.83 8.95
CA LEU A 136 -3.33 -24.39 8.22
C LEU A 136 -2.95 -25.45 7.18
N THR A 137 -1.75 -25.39 6.57
CA THR A 137 -1.27 -26.43 5.66
C THR A 137 -0.92 -27.69 6.45
N TYR A 138 -0.28 -27.54 7.60
CA TYR A 138 0.00 -28.65 8.51
C TYR A 138 -1.27 -29.24 9.12
N ALA A 139 -2.23 -28.37 9.51
CA ALA A 139 -3.55 -28.83 9.97
C ALA A 139 -4.31 -29.59 8.87
N ARG A 140 -4.25 -29.14 7.62
CA ARG A 140 -4.87 -29.82 6.48
C ARG A 140 -4.17 -31.16 6.14
N LEU A 141 -2.84 -31.18 6.18
CA LEU A 141 -2.08 -32.42 6.02
C LEU A 141 -2.32 -33.40 7.17
N GLY A 142 -2.38 -32.90 8.39
CA GLY A 142 -2.74 -33.68 9.58
C GLY A 142 -4.16 -34.25 9.48
N TYR A 143 -5.12 -33.44 9.06
CA TYR A 143 -6.50 -33.89 8.86
C TYR A 143 -6.63 -34.97 7.78
N ASN A 144 -5.94 -34.79 6.64
CA ASN A 144 -5.95 -35.77 5.55
C ASN A 144 -5.27 -37.09 5.99
N ASN A 145 -4.23 -37.04 6.81
CA ASN A 145 -3.60 -38.23 7.36
C ASN A 145 -4.49 -38.92 8.38
N LEU A 146 -5.14 -38.15 9.25
CA LEU A 146 -6.09 -38.70 10.24
C LEU A 146 -7.30 -39.34 9.57
N SER A 147 -7.86 -38.73 8.52
CA SER A 147 -9.00 -39.30 7.78
C SER A 147 -8.61 -40.61 7.06
N ARG A 148 -7.39 -40.70 6.50
CA ARG A 148 -6.86 -41.95 5.92
C ARG A 148 -6.69 -43.04 6.99
N LEU A 149 -6.07 -42.70 8.13
CA LEU A 149 -5.89 -43.63 9.23
C LEU A 149 -7.23 -44.12 9.80
N ALA A 150 -8.23 -43.26 9.89
CA ALA A 150 -9.58 -43.62 10.35
C ALA A 150 -10.30 -44.55 9.34
N HIS A 151 -10.14 -44.31 8.05
CA HIS A 151 -10.65 -45.18 6.99
C HIS A 151 -9.94 -46.54 7.01
N ASP A 152 -8.60 -46.57 7.09
CA ASP A 152 -7.81 -47.81 7.14
C ASP A 152 -8.06 -48.63 8.43
N ALA A 153 -8.47 -47.95 9.51
CA ALA A 153 -8.88 -48.57 10.76
C ALA A 153 -10.35 -49.02 10.78
N GLY A 154 -11.10 -48.77 9.69
CA GLY A 154 -12.53 -49.16 9.59
C GLY A 154 -13.45 -48.39 10.54
N LEU A 155 -13.05 -47.16 10.95
CA LEU A 155 -13.82 -46.31 11.87
C LEU A 155 -14.80 -45.37 11.16
N ILE A 156 -14.61 -45.13 9.85
CA ILE A 156 -15.47 -44.34 8.95
C ILE A 156 -15.41 -44.92 7.53
#